data_c2d5ccef3e5a2303109b14152d4a0d00
#
_entry.id   c2d5ccef3e5a2303109b14152d4a0d00
#
_cell.length_a   1.000
_cell.length_b   1.000
_cell.length_c   1.000
_cell.angle_alpha   90.00
_cell.angle_beta   90.00
_cell.angle_gamma   90.00
#
_symmetry.space_group_name_H-M   'P 1'
#
loop_
_entity.id
_entity.type
_entity.pdbx_description
1 polymer ?
#
loop_
_entity_poly.entity_id
_entity_poly.type
_entity_poly.pdbx_seq_one_letter_code
_entity_poly.pdbx_strand_id
1 'polypeptide(L)'
;MGTAKSGVGFPDAEQGGIEGIPFFKVSDMNIEGNENELVVANNYVTAEQINRKKWNVINDVPAIFFAKVGAAVMLNRKRLVRFPFLLDNNTMAYVFNKNVWNCDFGKTLFETLDLTKLTQVGALPSYNASDVENVRINIPNKNEQQKIGEYFSNLDHLITLHQRKDFVRFTL
;
A
#
# COMPACT_ATOMS: atom_id res chain seq x y z
N MET A 1 -6.53 3.07 -16.55
CA MET A 1 -6.79 3.40 -15.13
C MET A 1 -5.51 3.32 -14.30
N GLY A 2 -4.95 2.17 -14.08
CA GLY A 2 -3.71 1.88 -13.38
C GLY A 2 -3.36 0.43 -13.56
N THR A 3 -2.33 -0.06 -12.87
CA THR A 3 -1.81 -1.42 -13.00
C THR A 3 -1.57 -2.04 -11.63
N ALA A 4 -2.04 -3.26 -11.42
CA ALA A 4 -1.76 -4.02 -10.21
C ALA A 4 -0.45 -4.81 -10.37
N LYS A 5 0.45 -4.66 -9.41
CA LYS A 5 1.76 -5.33 -9.35
C LYS A 5 1.77 -6.33 -8.21
N SER A 6 1.99 -7.59 -8.51
CA SER A 6 2.18 -8.63 -7.50
C SER A 6 3.60 -8.65 -6.99
N GLY A 7 3.77 -8.96 -5.71
CA GLY A 7 5.07 -9.14 -5.10
C GLY A 7 5.78 -10.43 -5.53
N VAL A 8 7.00 -10.57 -5.08
CA VAL A 8 7.92 -11.67 -5.41
C VAL A 8 8.37 -12.39 -4.13
N GLY A 9 8.95 -13.58 -4.29
CA GLY A 9 9.51 -14.32 -3.15
C GLY A 9 10.62 -13.53 -2.46
N PHE A 10 10.56 -13.46 -1.13
CA PHE A 10 11.56 -12.81 -0.29
C PHE A 10 12.20 -13.83 0.67
N PRO A 11 13.28 -14.52 0.25
CA PRO A 11 13.94 -15.53 1.05
C PRO A 11 14.50 -14.99 2.37
N ASP A 12 14.44 -15.78 3.42
CA ASP A 12 14.92 -15.39 4.77
C ASP A 12 16.38 -14.93 4.78
N ALA A 13 17.23 -15.57 3.97
CA ALA A 13 18.64 -15.18 3.83
C ALA A 13 18.87 -13.77 3.26
N GLU A 14 17.86 -13.14 2.68
CA GLU A 14 17.93 -11.77 2.15
C GLU A 14 17.26 -10.74 3.06
N GLN A 15 16.64 -11.19 4.16
CA GLN A 15 15.93 -10.33 5.12
C GLN A 15 16.87 -9.73 6.17
N GLY A 16 16.37 -8.75 6.93
CA GLY A 16 17.09 -8.14 8.04
C GLY A 16 17.99 -6.96 7.68
N GLY A 17 18.01 -6.55 6.40
CA GLY A 17 18.70 -5.31 6.01
C GLY A 17 17.99 -4.07 6.57
N ILE A 18 18.78 -3.02 6.88
CA ILE A 18 18.29 -1.77 7.49
C ILE A 18 18.47 -0.55 6.58
N GLU A 19 19.10 -0.74 5.41
CA GLU A 19 19.39 0.33 4.44
C GLU A 19 19.08 -0.11 3.01
N GLY A 20 18.72 0.85 2.16
CA GLY A 20 18.43 0.63 0.75
C GLY A 20 16.98 0.82 0.38
N ILE A 21 16.46 -0.02 -0.51
CA ILE A 21 15.06 0.00 -0.95
C ILE A 21 14.22 -0.86 0.02
N PRO A 22 13.11 -0.32 0.58
CA PRO A 22 12.25 -1.08 1.46
C PRO A 22 11.59 -2.26 0.70
N PHE A 23 11.58 -3.42 1.37
CA PHE A 23 10.91 -4.62 0.89
C PHE A 23 9.72 -4.93 1.82
N PHE A 24 8.55 -4.49 1.43
CA PHE A 24 7.36 -4.55 2.26
C PHE A 24 6.71 -5.93 2.30
N LYS A 25 6.34 -6.32 3.51
CA LYS A 25 5.53 -7.50 3.85
C LYS A 25 4.20 -7.05 4.47
N VAL A 26 3.24 -7.94 4.58
CA VAL A 26 1.96 -7.65 5.27
C VAL A 26 2.17 -7.15 6.70
N SER A 27 3.17 -7.68 7.41
CA SER A 27 3.50 -7.29 8.78
C SER A 27 3.85 -5.82 8.94
N ASP A 28 4.41 -5.18 7.90
CA ASP A 28 4.81 -3.77 7.96
C ASP A 28 3.61 -2.81 8.12
N MET A 29 2.40 -3.26 7.78
CA MET A 29 1.17 -2.51 8.07
C MET A 29 0.87 -2.35 9.57
N ASN A 30 1.56 -3.09 10.44
CA ASN A 30 1.38 -3.05 11.90
C ASN A 30 2.45 -2.21 12.60
N ILE A 31 3.43 -1.68 11.87
CA ILE A 31 4.45 -0.79 12.42
C ILE A 31 3.78 0.55 12.77
N GLU A 32 4.08 1.06 13.94
CA GLU A 32 3.62 2.39 14.38
C GLU A 32 4.08 3.46 13.38
N GLY A 33 3.16 4.31 12.95
CA GLY A 33 3.37 5.32 11.90
C GLY A 33 3.01 4.84 10.49
N ASN A 34 2.72 3.55 10.30
CA ASN A 34 2.28 2.98 9.01
C ASN A 34 0.74 2.84 8.88
N GLU A 35 -0.03 3.58 9.69
CA GLU A 35 -1.50 3.42 9.75
C GLU A 35 -2.19 3.88 8.45
N ASN A 36 -1.67 4.92 7.82
CA ASN A 36 -2.22 5.51 6.59
C ASN A 36 -1.30 5.31 5.38
N GLU A 37 -0.01 5.48 5.57
CA GLU A 37 1.02 5.33 4.56
C GLU A 37 2.12 4.41 5.08
N LEU A 38 2.74 3.61 4.21
CA LEU A 38 3.95 2.89 4.60
C LEU A 38 5.14 3.84 4.49
N VAL A 39 5.75 4.13 5.62
CA VAL A 39 6.93 5.02 5.71
C VAL A 39 8.17 4.29 6.21
N VAL A 40 7.97 3.17 6.92
CA VAL A 40 9.04 2.33 7.48
C VAL A 40 8.80 0.87 7.11
N ALA A 41 9.87 0.12 6.85
CA ALA A 41 9.84 -1.31 6.63
C ALA A 41 10.72 -2.04 7.66
N ASN A 42 10.37 -3.29 7.97
CA ASN A 42 11.25 -4.17 8.75
C ASN A 42 12.44 -4.68 7.95
N ASN A 43 12.39 -4.57 6.63
CA ASN A 43 13.43 -5.09 5.75
C ASN A 43 13.72 -4.09 4.64
N TYR A 44 15.01 -3.86 4.41
CA TYR A 44 15.53 -3.11 3.29
C TYR A 44 16.51 -3.97 2.51
N VAL A 45 16.66 -3.72 1.22
CA VAL A 45 17.57 -4.47 0.35
C VAL A 45 18.46 -3.54 -0.45
N THR A 46 19.71 -3.95 -0.62
CA THR A 46 20.71 -3.20 -1.36
C THR A 46 20.52 -3.34 -2.89
N ALA A 47 21.12 -2.44 -3.64
CA ALA A 47 21.16 -2.52 -5.10
C ALA A 47 21.82 -3.81 -5.60
N GLU A 48 22.81 -4.33 -4.86
CA GLU A 48 23.47 -5.61 -5.18
C GLU A 48 22.49 -6.78 -5.04
N GLN A 49 21.73 -6.85 -3.95
CA GLN A 49 20.69 -7.88 -3.76
C GLN A 49 19.64 -7.82 -4.86
N ILE A 50 19.16 -6.61 -5.19
CA ILE A 50 18.16 -6.38 -6.25
C ILE A 50 18.67 -6.92 -7.59
N ASN A 51 19.90 -6.58 -7.95
CA ASN A 51 20.51 -7.01 -9.21
C ASN A 51 20.73 -8.54 -9.24
N ARG A 52 21.26 -9.13 -8.16
CA ARG A 52 21.52 -10.57 -8.04
C ARG A 52 20.23 -11.37 -8.12
N LYS A 53 19.17 -10.91 -7.47
CA LYS A 53 17.85 -11.56 -7.41
C LYS A 53 16.96 -11.21 -8.60
N LYS A 54 17.37 -10.23 -9.42
CA LYS A 54 16.58 -9.71 -10.54
C LYS A 54 15.20 -9.23 -10.09
N TRP A 55 15.13 -8.59 -8.94
CA TRP A 55 13.88 -8.03 -8.43
C TRP A 55 13.53 -6.73 -9.15
N ASN A 56 12.27 -6.55 -9.46
CA ASN A 56 11.76 -5.35 -10.11
C ASN A 56 11.22 -4.38 -9.07
N VAL A 57 11.94 -3.30 -8.82
CA VAL A 57 11.51 -2.20 -7.95
C VAL A 57 10.30 -1.50 -8.57
N ILE A 58 9.29 -1.23 -7.77
CA ILE A 58 8.17 -0.38 -8.16
C ILE A 58 8.60 1.07 -8.02
N ASN A 59 8.93 1.70 -9.14
CA ASN A 59 9.38 3.09 -9.20
C ASN A 59 8.23 4.06 -9.53
N ASP A 60 7.14 3.56 -10.10
CA ASP A 60 5.97 4.36 -10.45
C ASP A 60 5.12 4.57 -9.20
N VAL A 61 5.48 5.57 -8.42
CA VAL A 61 4.82 5.93 -7.16
C VAL A 61 4.15 7.30 -7.28
N PRO A 62 3.10 7.62 -6.47
CA PRO A 62 2.53 6.80 -5.39
C PRO A 62 1.74 5.58 -5.88
N ALA A 63 1.66 4.57 -5.01
CA ALA A 63 0.91 3.34 -5.24
C ALA A 63 0.15 2.92 -3.96
N ILE A 64 -0.92 2.15 -4.10
CA ILE A 64 -1.64 1.58 -2.95
C ILE A 64 -1.16 0.16 -2.70
N PHE A 65 -0.63 -0.07 -1.52
CA PHE A 65 -0.19 -1.37 -1.02
C PHE A 65 -1.31 -2.09 -0.25
N PHE A 66 -1.46 -3.39 -0.43
CA PHE A 66 -2.42 -4.23 0.29
C PHE A 66 -2.04 -5.72 0.24
N ALA A 67 -2.61 -6.52 1.17
CA ALA A 67 -2.47 -7.97 1.16
C ALA A 67 -3.28 -8.58 0.01
N LYS A 68 -2.75 -9.62 -0.66
CA LYS A 68 -3.46 -10.37 -1.71
C LYS A 68 -3.71 -11.84 -1.38
N VAL A 69 -3.08 -12.37 -0.33
CA VAL A 69 -3.17 -13.79 0.07
C VAL A 69 -3.28 -13.90 1.59
N GLY A 70 -4.11 -14.84 2.04
CA GLY A 70 -4.22 -15.23 3.45
C GLY A 70 -5.20 -14.41 4.25
N ALA A 71 -5.25 -14.67 5.56
CA ALA A 71 -6.19 -14.04 6.49
C ALA A 71 -6.11 -12.50 6.49
N ALA A 72 -4.96 -11.93 6.18
CA ALA A 72 -4.77 -10.48 6.12
C ALA A 72 -5.60 -9.80 5.01
N VAL A 73 -5.99 -10.54 3.97
CA VAL A 73 -6.92 -10.04 2.93
C VAL A 73 -8.24 -9.63 3.54
N MET A 74 -8.74 -10.42 4.50
CA MET A 74 -10.04 -10.19 5.14
C MET A 74 -10.08 -8.92 6.01
N LEU A 75 -8.91 -8.38 6.38
CA LEU A 75 -8.81 -7.10 7.08
C LEU A 75 -9.02 -5.90 6.15
N ASN A 76 -8.98 -6.12 4.84
CA ASN A 76 -9.22 -5.11 3.79
C ASN A 76 -8.37 -3.82 3.94
N ARG A 77 -7.20 -3.90 4.56
CA ARG A 77 -6.32 -2.76 4.82
C ARG A 77 -5.54 -2.35 3.58
N LYS A 78 -5.43 -1.05 3.35
CA LYS A 78 -4.64 -0.45 2.28
C LYS A 78 -3.73 0.62 2.86
N ARG A 79 -2.57 0.85 2.22
CA ARG A 79 -1.60 1.88 2.62
C ARG A 79 -1.06 2.56 1.36
N LEU A 80 -0.91 3.85 1.40
CA LEU A 80 -0.23 4.58 0.34
C LEU A 80 1.29 4.44 0.52
N VAL A 81 2.02 4.29 -0.60
CA VAL A 81 3.50 4.29 -0.63
C VAL A 81 3.94 5.35 -1.62
N ARG A 82 4.78 6.30 -1.19
CA ARG A 82 5.18 7.46 -1.99
C ARG A 82 6.62 7.40 -2.55
N PHE A 83 7.37 6.37 -2.24
CA PHE A 83 8.76 6.19 -2.66
C PHE A 83 8.98 4.78 -3.26
N PRO A 84 10.05 4.54 -4.02
CA PRO A 84 10.33 3.24 -4.62
C PRO A 84 10.41 2.12 -3.59
N PHE A 85 9.84 0.96 -3.91
CA PHE A 85 9.73 -0.16 -2.99
C PHE A 85 9.64 -1.51 -3.71
N LEU A 86 9.76 -2.58 -2.93
CA LEU A 86 9.54 -3.97 -3.33
C LEU A 86 8.42 -4.60 -2.48
N LEU A 87 7.85 -5.69 -2.97
CA LEU A 87 6.71 -6.39 -2.39
C LEU A 87 7.02 -7.87 -2.21
N ASP A 88 6.65 -8.45 -1.08
CA ASP A 88 6.65 -9.90 -0.92
C ASP A 88 5.48 -10.56 -1.67
N ASN A 89 5.55 -11.87 -1.85
CA ASN A 89 4.59 -12.66 -2.63
C ASN A 89 3.16 -12.69 -2.06
N ASN A 90 2.95 -12.26 -0.81
CA ASN A 90 1.63 -12.18 -0.18
C ASN A 90 0.96 -10.81 -0.35
N THR A 91 1.65 -9.89 -1.01
CA THR A 91 1.23 -8.50 -1.17
C THR A 91 1.08 -8.09 -2.63
N MET A 92 0.39 -7.00 -2.83
CA MET A 92 0.14 -6.38 -4.12
C MET A 92 0.16 -4.86 -3.98
N ALA A 93 0.51 -4.16 -5.06
CA ALA A 93 0.33 -2.72 -5.14
C ALA A 93 -0.45 -2.34 -6.40
N TYR A 94 -1.36 -1.37 -6.26
CA TYR A 94 -2.00 -0.72 -7.39
C TYR A 94 -1.27 0.59 -7.71
N VAL A 95 -0.65 0.63 -8.88
CA VAL A 95 0.09 1.78 -9.40
C VAL A 95 -0.86 2.66 -10.21
N PHE A 96 -1.00 3.91 -9.82
CA PHE A 96 -1.90 4.86 -10.47
C PHE A 96 -1.34 5.37 -11.81
N ASN A 97 -2.19 5.43 -12.82
CA ASN A 97 -1.89 6.25 -14.00
C ASN A 97 -2.10 7.74 -13.64
N LYS A 98 -1.02 8.48 -13.47
CA LYS A 98 -1.02 9.89 -13.03
C LYS A 98 -1.77 10.84 -13.97
N ASN A 99 -1.99 10.46 -15.23
CA ASN A 99 -2.80 11.24 -16.15
C ASN A 99 -4.29 11.18 -15.84
N VAL A 100 -4.74 10.11 -15.17
CA VAL A 100 -6.15 9.83 -14.84
C VAL A 100 -6.44 10.11 -13.37
N TRP A 101 -5.49 9.79 -12.49
CA TRP A 101 -5.68 9.82 -11.04
C TRP A 101 -4.99 11.01 -10.36
N ASN A 102 -5.69 11.64 -9.42
CA ASN A 102 -5.06 12.28 -8.28
C ASN A 102 -4.80 11.19 -7.23
N CYS A 103 -3.59 11.11 -6.69
CA CYS A 103 -3.19 9.97 -5.85
C CYS A 103 -3.81 9.99 -4.46
N ASP A 104 -4.05 11.17 -3.88
CA ASP A 104 -4.70 11.29 -2.56
C ASP A 104 -6.20 10.96 -2.67
N PHE A 105 -6.87 11.38 -3.75
CA PHE A 105 -8.20 10.88 -4.09
C PHE A 105 -8.19 9.36 -4.28
N GLY A 106 -7.19 8.83 -4.99
CA GLY A 106 -7.04 7.40 -5.20
C GLY A 106 -6.92 6.62 -3.88
N LYS A 107 -6.13 7.12 -2.91
CA LYS A 107 -6.06 6.58 -1.55
C LYS A 107 -7.44 6.53 -0.92
N THR A 108 -8.13 7.67 -0.87
CA THR A 108 -9.48 7.79 -0.28
C THR A 108 -10.47 6.82 -0.92
N LEU A 109 -10.48 6.74 -2.25
CA LEU A 109 -11.37 5.83 -2.95
C LEU A 109 -11.05 4.36 -2.66
N PHE A 110 -9.76 3.97 -2.63
CA PHE A 110 -9.36 2.61 -2.29
C PHE A 110 -9.77 2.21 -0.88
N GLU A 111 -9.81 3.13 0.08
CA GLU A 111 -10.31 2.87 1.43
C GLU A 111 -11.81 2.49 1.45
N THR A 112 -12.59 3.02 0.51
CA THR A 112 -14.02 2.66 0.37
C THR A 112 -14.24 1.34 -0.36
N LEU A 113 -13.26 0.82 -1.09
CA LEU A 113 -13.38 -0.42 -1.84
C LEU A 113 -13.26 -1.64 -0.91
N ASP A 114 -14.22 -2.54 -1.01
CA ASP A 114 -14.14 -3.83 -0.33
C ASP A 114 -13.51 -4.87 -1.27
N LEU A 115 -12.18 -5.01 -1.19
CA LEU A 115 -11.43 -5.98 -1.98
C LEU A 115 -11.64 -7.43 -1.54
N THR A 116 -12.24 -7.67 -0.36
CA THR A 116 -12.57 -9.03 0.09
C THR A 116 -13.57 -9.71 -0.82
N LYS A 117 -14.42 -8.92 -1.49
CA LYS A 117 -15.38 -9.41 -2.48
C LYS A 117 -14.76 -10.00 -3.74
N LEU A 118 -13.47 -9.73 -3.98
CA LEU A 118 -12.71 -10.29 -5.09
C LEU A 118 -12.12 -11.66 -4.78
N THR A 119 -12.17 -12.08 -3.50
CA THR A 119 -11.57 -13.35 -3.09
C THR A 119 -12.26 -14.53 -3.73
N GLN A 120 -11.45 -15.47 -4.23
CA GLN A 120 -11.94 -16.72 -4.76
C GLN A 120 -12.38 -17.63 -3.61
N VAL A 121 -13.44 -18.40 -3.86
CA VAL A 121 -13.93 -19.40 -2.92
C VAL A 121 -12.89 -20.53 -2.80
N GLY A 122 -12.30 -20.69 -1.62
CA GLY A 122 -11.28 -21.70 -1.37
C GLY A 122 -10.77 -21.66 0.07
N ALA A 123 -9.86 -22.56 0.41
CA ALA A 123 -9.32 -22.69 1.76
C ALA A 123 -8.47 -21.47 2.20
N LEU A 124 -7.91 -20.73 1.24
CA LEU A 124 -7.09 -19.55 1.51
C LEU A 124 -7.61 -18.36 0.71
N PRO A 125 -8.12 -17.28 1.36
CA PRO A 125 -8.56 -16.09 0.66
C PRO A 125 -7.45 -15.50 -0.21
N SER A 126 -7.73 -15.27 -1.49
CA SER A 126 -6.78 -14.68 -2.42
C SER A 126 -7.47 -14.10 -3.65
N TYR A 127 -6.82 -13.14 -4.29
CA TYR A 127 -7.19 -12.60 -5.59
C TYR A 127 -5.92 -12.23 -6.39
N ASN A 128 -6.05 -12.12 -7.69
CA ASN A 128 -4.95 -11.80 -8.59
C ASN A 128 -5.02 -10.35 -9.10
N ALA A 129 -4.01 -9.94 -9.88
CA ALA A 129 -3.91 -8.57 -10.40
C ALA A 129 -5.11 -8.19 -11.28
N SER A 130 -5.56 -9.11 -12.14
CA SER A 130 -6.68 -8.84 -13.04
C SER A 130 -8.01 -8.68 -12.28
N ASP A 131 -8.18 -9.34 -11.13
CA ASP A 131 -9.38 -9.15 -10.31
C ASP A 131 -9.48 -7.70 -9.82
N VAL A 132 -8.35 -7.11 -9.39
CA VAL A 132 -8.29 -5.71 -8.95
C VAL A 132 -8.43 -4.74 -10.11
N GLU A 133 -7.76 -5.00 -11.24
CA GLU A 133 -7.79 -4.13 -12.43
C GLU A 133 -9.18 -4.07 -13.09
N ASN A 134 -9.97 -5.15 -12.96
CA ASN A 134 -11.32 -5.24 -13.52
C ASN A 134 -12.41 -4.62 -12.63
N VAL A 135 -12.08 -4.13 -11.43
CA VAL A 135 -13.05 -3.43 -10.58
C VAL A 135 -13.58 -2.20 -11.32
N ARG A 136 -14.88 -2.17 -11.51
CA ARG A 136 -15.56 -1.02 -12.16
C ARG A 136 -15.87 0.03 -11.11
N ILE A 137 -15.34 1.23 -11.33
CA ILE A 137 -15.56 2.41 -10.49
C ILE A 137 -15.82 3.62 -11.34
N ASN A 138 -16.65 4.51 -10.83
CA ASN A 138 -16.85 5.84 -11.42
C ASN A 138 -15.92 6.81 -10.69
N ILE A 139 -15.15 7.57 -11.44
CA ILE A 139 -14.28 8.60 -10.89
C ILE A 139 -14.66 9.97 -11.45
N PRO A 140 -14.65 11.03 -10.66
CA PRO A 140 -14.91 12.39 -11.12
C PRO A 140 -13.76 12.92 -11.99
N ASN A 141 -13.92 14.11 -12.54
CA ASN A 141 -12.84 14.78 -13.25
C ASN A 141 -11.67 15.10 -12.30
N LYS A 142 -10.49 15.38 -12.87
CA LYS A 142 -9.26 15.50 -12.09
C LYS A 142 -9.25 16.67 -11.10
N ASN A 143 -9.92 17.78 -11.41
CA ASN A 143 -10.05 18.92 -10.51
C ASN A 143 -10.89 18.59 -9.28
N GLU A 144 -11.95 17.82 -9.48
CA GLU A 144 -12.79 17.35 -8.40
C GLU A 144 -12.09 16.29 -7.55
N GLN A 145 -11.37 15.35 -8.18
CA GLN A 145 -10.50 14.42 -7.49
C GLN A 145 -9.49 15.15 -6.58
N GLN A 146 -8.87 16.22 -7.07
CA GLN A 146 -7.92 17.00 -6.28
C GLN A 146 -8.57 17.57 -5.03
N LYS A 147 -9.74 18.22 -5.16
CA LYS A 147 -10.47 18.79 -4.02
C LYS A 147 -10.85 17.74 -2.98
N ILE A 148 -11.33 16.57 -3.44
CA ILE A 148 -11.70 15.47 -2.56
C ILE A 148 -10.45 14.91 -1.86
N GLY A 149 -9.37 14.66 -2.60
CA GLY A 149 -8.12 14.16 -2.05
C GLY A 149 -7.52 15.09 -1.01
N GLU A 150 -7.44 16.39 -1.28
CA GLU A 150 -6.96 17.40 -0.34
C GLU A 150 -7.81 17.45 0.93
N TYR A 151 -9.13 17.39 0.80
CA TYR A 151 -10.05 17.42 1.93
C TYR A 151 -9.79 16.24 2.89
N PHE A 152 -9.75 15.01 2.38
CA PHE A 152 -9.52 13.84 3.22
C PHE A 152 -8.09 13.74 3.73
N SER A 153 -7.09 14.14 2.96
CA SER A 153 -5.70 14.21 3.43
C SER A 153 -5.54 15.18 4.61
N ASN A 154 -6.21 16.33 4.56
CA ASN A 154 -6.23 17.30 5.67
C ASN A 154 -6.92 16.73 6.91
N LEU A 155 -8.02 15.98 6.75
CA LEU A 155 -8.69 15.31 7.87
C LEU A 155 -7.79 14.25 8.51
N ASP A 156 -7.14 13.41 7.73
CA ASP A 156 -6.19 12.40 8.24
C ASP A 156 -5.06 13.06 9.04
N HIS A 157 -4.55 14.18 8.54
CA HIS A 157 -3.52 14.96 9.25
C HIS A 157 -4.02 15.48 10.59
N LEU A 158 -5.22 16.07 10.64
CA LEU A 158 -5.83 16.58 11.88
C LEU A 158 -6.09 15.46 12.89
N ILE A 159 -6.58 14.31 12.45
CA ILE A 159 -6.81 13.13 13.30
C ILE A 159 -5.47 12.67 13.92
N THR A 160 -4.43 12.54 13.11
CA THR A 160 -3.09 12.14 13.58
C THR A 160 -2.53 13.11 14.60
N LEU A 161 -2.67 14.43 14.38
CA LEU A 161 -2.24 15.46 15.33
C LEU A 161 -3.02 15.38 16.66
N HIS A 162 -4.31 15.09 16.59
CA HIS A 162 -5.14 14.96 17.79
C HIS A 162 -4.74 13.76 18.62
N GLN A 163 -4.57 12.61 17.99
CA GLN A 163 -4.14 11.37 18.64
C GLN A 163 -2.78 11.53 19.35
N ARG A 164 -1.82 12.23 18.73
CA ARG A 164 -0.51 12.50 19.34
C ARG A 164 -0.62 13.42 20.58
N LYS A 165 -1.54 14.38 20.58
CA LYS A 165 -1.76 15.27 21.75
C LYS A 165 -2.34 14.51 22.94
N ASP A 166 -3.23 13.58 22.71
CA ASP A 166 -3.83 12.76 23.76
C ASP A 166 -2.79 11.82 24.39
N PHE A 167 -1.91 11.23 23.59
CA PHE A 167 -0.81 10.41 24.10
C PHE A 167 0.13 11.18 25.06
N VAL A 168 0.47 12.42 24.73
CA VAL A 168 1.34 13.27 25.59
C VAL A 168 0.63 13.67 26.89
N ARG A 169 -0.71 13.74 26.92
CA ARG A 169 -1.48 14.08 28.12
C ARG A 169 -1.57 12.96 29.16
N PHE A 170 -1.41 11.70 28.73
CA PHE A 170 -1.49 10.54 29.63
C PHE A 170 -0.11 10.09 30.16
N THR A 171 0.98 10.73 29.76
CA THR A 171 2.37 10.36 30.13
C THR A 171 2.98 11.37 31.14
N LEU A 172 2.20 12.29 31.70
CA LEU A 172 2.54 13.19 32.81
C LEU A 172 1.70 12.80 34.04
#